data_cc8290a7ed99fd84faaacdca98565252
#
_entry.id   cc8290a7ed99fd84faaacdca98565252
#
_cell.length_a   1.000
_cell.length_b   1.000
_cell.length_c   1.000
_cell.angle_alpha   90.00
_cell.angle_beta   90.00
_cell.angle_gamma   90.00
#
_symmetry.space_group_name_H-M   'P 1'
#
loop_
_entity.id
_entity.type
_entity.pdbx_description
1 polymer ?
#
loop_
_entity_poly.entity_id
_entity_poly.type
_entity_poly.pdbx_seq_one_letter_code
_entity_poly.pdbx_strand_id
1 'polypeptide(L)'
;AMFLIISEIYLFLFRTHVNLGDSVLKQVYIYGKPSVKPNEDGSIPAISMKAINFLLLPGQPIKISGSLDEYKLEGGSFYDDYNEVLEDCKAYSHKIDSLNVVCMDMEKKGIPGDSICKVYASAKEWYGNILKIKSDYVRQNPDKDVSVYVMSQLTRDQLGDAFNVLTDRVKEGMMAPLYQRMREGYEKELARDKAKEAMKPGNPAPEFTLKDLDGKNFDLSSLRGKYVVLDFWGSWCGWCI
;
A
#
# COMPACT_ATOMS: atom_id res chain seq x y z
N ALA A 1 -1.19 9.83 -7.34
CA ALA A 1 -0.98 8.63 -8.17
C ALA A 1 -1.49 8.92 -9.57
N MET A 2 -0.71 8.55 -10.57
CA MET A 2 -1.12 8.63 -11.98
C MET A 2 -1.47 7.21 -12.42
N PHE A 3 -2.65 7.04 -13.02
CA PHE A 3 -3.13 5.75 -13.50
C PHE A 3 -3.04 5.71 -15.02
N LEU A 4 -2.33 4.74 -15.56
CA LEU A 4 -2.30 4.44 -16.98
C LEU A 4 -2.99 3.08 -17.18
N ILE A 5 -4.10 3.06 -17.91
CA ILE A 5 -4.82 1.82 -18.23
C ILE A 5 -4.48 1.47 -19.67
N ILE A 6 -3.84 0.33 -19.87
CA ILE A 6 -3.50 -0.19 -21.19
C ILE A 6 -4.32 -1.47 -21.40
N SER A 7 -5.22 -1.45 -22.38
CA SER A 7 -6.15 -2.56 -22.63
C SER A 7 -5.50 -3.78 -23.30
N GLU A 8 -4.40 -3.58 -24.04
CA GLU A 8 -3.64 -4.65 -24.69
C GLU A 8 -2.15 -4.28 -24.69
N ILE A 9 -1.32 -5.12 -24.07
CA ILE A 9 0.13 -4.98 -24.15
C ILE A 9 0.63 -6.00 -25.18
N TYR A 10 0.59 -5.64 -26.46
CA TYR A 10 1.55 -6.15 -27.42
C TYR A 10 2.88 -5.46 -27.14
N LEU A 11 3.98 -6.15 -27.38
CA LEU A 11 5.37 -5.68 -27.23
C LEU A 11 5.61 -4.31 -27.92
N PHE A 12 5.12 -3.23 -27.32
CA PHE A 12 5.30 -1.89 -27.80
C PHE A 12 6.22 -1.12 -26.84
N LEU A 13 7.27 -0.55 -27.39
CA LEU A 13 8.04 0.48 -26.75
C LEU A 13 7.15 1.73 -26.57
N PHE A 14 6.58 1.89 -25.38
CA PHE A 14 5.93 3.14 -25.02
C PHE A 14 6.98 4.18 -24.68
N ARG A 15 7.04 5.25 -25.46
CA ARG A 15 7.73 6.45 -25.09
C ARG A 15 6.69 7.49 -24.74
N THR A 16 6.44 7.68 -23.46
CA THR A 16 5.60 8.78 -22.98
C THR A 16 6.44 9.77 -22.19
N HIS A 17 6.24 11.04 -22.47
CA HIS A 17 6.82 12.11 -21.66
C HIS A 17 5.80 12.51 -20.59
N VAL A 18 6.09 12.18 -19.36
CA VAL A 18 5.31 12.65 -18.21
C VAL A 18 6.02 13.88 -17.66
N ASN A 19 5.41 15.04 -17.83
CA ASN A 19 5.89 16.24 -17.15
C ASN A 19 5.52 16.13 -15.66
N LEU A 20 6.54 15.87 -14.84
CA LEU A 20 6.35 15.72 -13.38
C LEU A 20 6.21 17.06 -12.66
N GLY A 21 6.37 18.20 -13.36
CA GLY A 21 6.59 19.47 -12.69
C GLY A 21 7.87 19.44 -11.87
N ASP A 22 8.27 20.53 -11.31
CA ASP A 22 9.51 20.59 -10.52
C ASP A 22 9.38 19.71 -9.27
N SER A 23 10.25 18.72 -9.15
CA SER A 23 10.69 18.02 -7.93
C SER A 23 9.70 17.11 -7.16
N VAL A 24 8.70 16.45 -7.74
CA VAL A 24 7.83 15.56 -6.97
C VAL A 24 7.97 14.08 -7.36
N LEU A 25 8.32 13.24 -6.40
CA LEU A 25 8.25 11.79 -6.53
C LEU A 25 6.81 11.35 -6.84
N LYS A 26 6.60 10.59 -7.91
CA LYS A 26 5.27 10.10 -8.29
C LYS A 26 5.26 8.58 -8.39
N GLN A 27 4.34 7.97 -7.66
CA GLN A 27 4.04 6.55 -7.80
C GLN A 27 3.12 6.34 -9.00
N VAL A 28 3.50 5.41 -9.87
CA VAL A 28 2.79 5.08 -11.12
C VAL A 28 2.38 3.63 -11.10
N TYR A 29 1.16 3.38 -11.57
CA TYR A 29 0.60 2.06 -11.74
C TYR A 29 0.22 1.88 -13.21
N ILE A 30 0.74 0.84 -13.84
CA ILE A 30 0.34 0.41 -15.17
C ILE A 30 -0.51 -0.83 -15.00
N TYR A 31 -1.80 -0.71 -15.31
CA TYR A 31 -2.73 -1.83 -15.23
C TYR A 31 -2.91 -2.47 -16.61
N GLY A 32 -2.99 -3.78 -16.64
CA GLY A 32 -3.29 -4.52 -17.84
C GLY A 32 -3.84 -5.91 -17.55
N LYS A 33 -4.39 -6.52 -18.58
CA LYS A 33 -4.75 -7.94 -18.56
C LYS A 33 -3.69 -8.71 -19.33
N PRO A 34 -3.10 -9.77 -18.76
CA PRO A 34 -2.18 -10.61 -19.50
C PRO A 34 -2.92 -11.26 -20.70
N SER A 35 -2.21 -11.39 -21.82
CA SER A 35 -2.73 -12.17 -22.96
C SER A 35 -2.80 -13.63 -22.57
N VAL A 36 -3.98 -14.23 -22.66
CA VAL A 36 -4.14 -15.66 -22.40
C VAL A 36 -4.66 -16.35 -23.67
N LYS A 37 -4.15 -17.54 -23.92
CA LYS A 37 -4.70 -18.42 -24.97
C LYS A 37 -6.01 -19.03 -24.46
N PRO A 38 -7.04 -19.16 -25.33
CA PRO A 38 -8.21 -19.94 -24.99
C PRO A 38 -7.83 -21.37 -24.59
N ASN A 39 -8.61 -21.94 -23.68
CA ASN A 39 -8.52 -23.36 -23.34
C ASN A 39 -8.87 -24.23 -24.58
N GLU A 40 -8.60 -25.53 -24.50
CA GLU A 40 -8.93 -26.49 -25.58
C GLU A 40 -10.43 -26.53 -25.90
N ASP A 41 -11.30 -26.21 -24.93
CA ASP A 41 -12.74 -26.11 -25.07
C ASP A 41 -13.23 -24.73 -25.63
N GLY A 42 -12.29 -23.84 -25.97
CA GLY A 42 -12.57 -22.50 -26.47
C GLY A 42 -12.94 -21.48 -25.39
N SER A 43 -13.00 -21.87 -24.13
CA SER A 43 -13.25 -20.93 -23.01
C SER A 43 -12.03 -20.05 -22.75
N ILE A 44 -12.27 -18.80 -22.33
CA ILE A 44 -11.20 -17.89 -21.93
C ILE A 44 -10.93 -18.11 -20.44
N PRO A 45 -9.68 -18.44 -20.04
CA PRO A 45 -9.32 -18.56 -18.64
C PRO A 45 -9.68 -17.33 -17.81
N ALA A 46 -9.87 -17.50 -16.51
CA ALA A 46 -10.00 -16.38 -15.59
C ALA A 46 -8.71 -15.55 -15.60
N ILE A 47 -8.85 -14.24 -15.81
CA ILE A 47 -7.71 -13.31 -15.90
C ILE A 47 -7.84 -12.28 -14.80
N SER A 48 -6.87 -12.21 -13.90
CA SER A 48 -6.76 -11.09 -12.97
C SER A 48 -6.08 -9.89 -13.65
N MET A 49 -6.52 -8.67 -13.31
CA MET A 49 -5.76 -7.47 -13.66
C MET A 49 -4.43 -7.48 -12.90
N LYS A 50 -3.34 -7.26 -13.62
CA LYS A 50 -2.01 -7.08 -13.03
C LYS A 50 -1.59 -5.62 -13.10
N ALA A 51 -0.73 -5.22 -12.20
CA ALA A 51 -0.19 -3.88 -12.18
C ALA A 51 1.34 -3.92 -12.06
N ILE A 52 2.01 -3.18 -12.93
CA ILE A 52 3.40 -2.77 -12.72
C ILE A 52 3.34 -1.53 -11.86
N ASN A 53 3.99 -1.57 -10.71
CA ASN A 53 4.05 -0.47 -9.76
C ASN A 53 5.51 0.00 -9.61
N PHE A 54 5.75 1.28 -9.81
CA PHE A 54 7.07 1.87 -9.69
C PHE A 54 7.00 3.34 -9.30
N LEU A 55 8.13 3.87 -8.89
CA LEU A 55 8.29 5.27 -8.53
C LEU A 55 9.00 6.01 -9.67
N LEU A 56 8.43 7.13 -10.11
CA LEU A 56 9.12 8.05 -11.01
C LEU A 56 9.98 9.00 -10.20
N LEU A 57 11.26 9.08 -10.57
CA LEU A 57 12.22 9.95 -9.96
C LEU A 57 12.39 11.22 -10.80
N PRO A 58 12.44 12.42 -10.18
CA PRO A 58 12.67 13.67 -10.91
C PRO A 58 13.96 13.61 -11.72
N GLY A 59 13.87 14.01 -12.99
CA GLY A 59 15.03 14.09 -13.89
C GLY A 59 15.62 12.75 -14.34
N GLN A 60 15.09 11.61 -13.91
CA GLN A 60 15.56 10.30 -14.31
C GLN A 60 14.60 9.66 -15.32
N PRO A 61 15.05 9.32 -16.52
CA PRO A 61 14.24 8.57 -17.47
C PRO A 61 14.08 7.13 -16.96
N ILE A 62 12.92 6.55 -17.22
CA ILE A 62 12.67 5.13 -16.98
C ILE A 62 12.24 4.47 -18.27
N LYS A 63 12.77 3.27 -18.51
CA LYS A 63 12.31 2.38 -19.55
C LYS A 63 11.78 1.11 -18.90
N ILE A 64 10.62 0.67 -19.34
CA ILE A 64 9.99 -0.58 -18.89
C ILE A 64 10.00 -1.54 -20.06
N SER A 65 10.52 -2.74 -19.85
CA SER A 65 10.60 -3.79 -20.85
C SER A 65 10.09 -5.11 -20.28
N GLY A 66 9.58 -5.99 -21.15
CA GLY A 66 9.04 -7.29 -20.74
C GLY A 66 7.50 -7.35 -20.83
N SER A 67 6.90 -8.19 -20.01
CA SER A 67 5.44 -8.40 -19.92
C SER A 67 4.90 -7.95 -18.56
N LEU A 68 3.58 -8.01 -18.37
CA LEU A 68 2.98 -7.76 -17.05
C LEU A 68 3.38 -8.79 -15.98
N ASP A 69 3.79 -9.97 -16.42
CA ASP A 69 4.22 -11.04 -15.53
C ASP A 69 5.70 -10.98 -15.21
N GLU A 70 6.49 -10.52 -16.20
CA GLU A 70 7.94 -10.44 -16.12
C GLU A 70 8.41 -9.13 -16.77
N TYR A 71 8.54 -8.11 -15.96
CA TYR A 71 9.02 -6.80 -16.41
C TYR A 71 10.34 -6.43 -15.75
N LYS A 72 11.09 -5.59 -16.45
CA LYS A 72 12.31 -4.96 -15.97
C LYS A 72 12.19 -3.46 -16.04
N LEU A 73 12.65 -2.78 -15.01
CA LEU A 73 12.76 -1.34 -14.95
C LEU A 73 14.22 -0.95 -15.24
N GLU A 74 14.44 -0.05 -16.17
CA GLU A 74 15.76 0.43 -16.57
C GLU A 74 15.78 1.96 -16.47
N GLY A 75 16.86 2.56 -15.96
CA GLY A 75 16.93 4.02 -15.84
C GLY A 75 17.85 4.52 -14.72
N GLY A 76 18.73 3.66 -14.21
CA GLY A 76 19.72 4.00 -13.20
C GLY A 76 19.70 3.09 -11.99
N SER A 77 20.66 3.28 -11.09
CA SER A 77 20.92 2.40 -9.95
C SER A 77 19.69 2.15 -9.04
N PHE A 78 18.82 3.14 -8.90
CA PHE A 78 17.58 2.98 -8.14
C PHE A 78 16.71 1.84 -8.70
N TYR A 79 16.54 1.78 -10.02
CA TYR A 79 15.72 0.74 -10.65
C TYR A 79 16.45 -0.59 -10.71
N ASP A 80 17.79 -0.57 -10.86
CA ASP A 80 18.58 -1.79 -10.80
C ASP A 80 18.46 -2.44 -9.42
N ASP A 81 18.61 -1.67 -8.36
CA ASP A 81 18.41 -2.11 -6.98
C ASP A 81 16.97 -2.60 -6.74
N TYR A 82 15.96 -1.95 -7.32
CA TYR A 82 14.57 -2.39 -7.17
C TYR A 82 14.28 -3.69 -7.93
N ASN A 83 14.91 -3.88 -9.10
CA ASN A 83 14.80 -5.16 -9.84
C ASN A 83 15.36 -6.34 -9.03
N GLU A 84 16.42 -6.14 -8.24
CA GLU A 84 16.91 -7.18 -7.31
C GLU A 84 15.82 -7.60 -6.32
N VAL A 85 15.14 -6.63 -5.72
CA VAL A 85 14.02 -6.92 -4.78
C VAL A 85 12.86 -7.64 -5.48
N LEU A 86 12.56 -7.26 -6.73
CA LEU A 86 11.51 -7.92 -7.52
C LEU A 86 11.88 -9.38 -7.84
N GLU A 87 13.14 -9.64 -8.21
CA GLU A 87 13.60 -10.99 -8.52
C GLU A 87 13.58 -11.89 -7.28
N ASP A 88 14.02 -11.38 -6.13
CA ASP A 88 13.97 -12.12 -4.86
C ASP A 88 12.51 -12.47 -4.45
N CYS A 89 11.55 -11.61 -4.76
CA CYS A 89 10.14 -11.85 -4.48
C CYS A 89 9.44 -12.74 -5.52
N LYS A 90 10.00 -12.90 -6.71
CA LYS A 90 9.37 -13.45 -7.91
C LYS A 90 8.73 -14.83 -7.69
N ALA A 91 9.44 -15.74 -7.05
CA ALA A 91 8.94 -17.11 -6.81
C ALA A 91 7.63 -17.12 -5.99
N TYR A 92 7.52 -16.24 -5.00
CA TYR A 92 6.31 -16.13 -4.18
C TYR A 92 5.22 -15.36 -4.90
N SER A 93 5.56 -14.31 -5.65
CA SER A 93 4.61 -13.54 -6.46
C SER A 93 3.93 -14.42 -7.50
N HIS A 94 4.67 -15.29 -8.20
CA HIS A 94 4.10 -16.24 -9.17
C HIS A 94 3.16 -17.26 -8.51
N LYS A 95 3.47 -17.73 -7.30
CA LYS A 95 2.56 -18.63 -6.55
C LYS A 95 1.24 -17.92 -6.21
N ILE A 96 1.32 -16.66 -5.76
CA ILE A 96 0.15 -15.85 -5.45
C ILE A 96 -0.68 -15.60 -6.70
N ASP A 97 -0.05 -15.26 -7.82
CA ASP A 97 -0.72 -15.05 -9.10
C ASP A 97 -1.46 -16.29 -9.58
N SER A 98 -0.81 -17.45 -9.50
CA SER A 98 -1.41 -18.74 -9.85
C SER A 98 -2.62 -19.05 -8.95
N LEU A 99 -2.50 -18.76 -7.65
CA LEU A 99 -3.61 -18.95 -6.72
C LEU A 99 -4.78 -18.01 -7.00
N ASN A 100 -4.50 -16.75 -7.37
CA ASN A 100 -5.52 -15.79 -7.77
C ASN A 100 -6.34 -16.30 -8.96
N VAL A 101 -5.69 -16.88 -9.96
CA VAL A 101 -6.37 -17.50 -11.12
C VAL A 101 -7.28 -18.63 -10.66
N VAL A 102 -6.81 -19.50 -9.77
CA VAL A 102 -7.63 -20.60 -9.21
C VAL A 102 -8.83 -20.06 -8.45
N CYS A 103 -8.64 -19.06 -7.59
CA CYS A 103 -9.74 -18.47 -6.82
C CYS A 103 -10.79 -17.80 -7.73
N MET A 104 -10.36 -17.11 -8.79
CA MET A 104 -11.26 -16.52 -9.79
C MET A 104 -12.05 -17.57 -10.58
N ASP A 105 -11.43 -18.69 -10.91
CA ASP A 105 -12.12 -19.81 -11.57
C ASP A 105 -13.17 -20.46 -10.64
N MET A 106 -12.83 -20.61 -9.35
CA MET A 106 -13.77 -21.07 -8.31
C MET A 106 -14.98 -20.14 -8.20
N GLU A 107 -14.75 -18.82 -8.21
CA GLU A 107 -15.82 -17.82 -8.17
C GLU A 107 -16.73 -17.92 -9.38
N LYS A 108 -16.17 -18.03 -10.61
CA LYS A 108 -16.94 -18.25 -11.85
C LYS A 108 -17.79 -19.52 -11.81
N LYS A 109 -17.32 -20.56 -11.14
CA LYS A 109 -18.04 -21.83 -10.95
C LYS A 109 -19.09 -21.77 -9.82
N GLY A 110 -19.26 -20.61 -9.17
CA GLY A 110 -20.23 -20.42 -8.09
C GLY A 110 -19.86 -21.13 -6.78
N ILE A 111 -18.58 -21.43 -6.57
CA ILE A 111 -18.09 -22.00 -5.31
C ILE A 111 -18.32 -20.99 -4.19
N PRO A 112 -18.84 -21.42 -3.00
CA PRO A 112 -19.07 -20.53 -1.88
C PRO A 112 -17.81 -19.78 -1.44
N GLY A 113 -17.95 -18.48 -1.13
CA GLY A 113 -16.86 -17.58 -0.75
C GLY A 113 -16.00 -18.12 0.41
N ASP A 114 -16.59 -18.78 1.41
CA ASP A 114 -15.86 -19.40 2.52
C ASP A 114 -14.85 -20.45 2.05
N SER A 115 -15.19 -21.21 0.99
CA SER A 115 -14.28 -22.19 0.41
C SER A 115 -13.15 -21.51 -0.34
N ILE A 116 -13.44 -20.43 -1.06
CA ILE A 116 -12.43 -19.61 -1.75
C ILE A 116 -11.48 -18.97 -0.74
N CYS A 117 -12.00 -18.42 0.36
CA CYS A 117 -11.19 -17.84 1.43
C CYS A 117 -10.24 -18.88 2.06
N LYS A 118 -10.68 -20.13 2.24
CA LYS A 118 -9.80 -21.20 2.75
C LYS A 118 -8.65 -21.51 1.80
N VAL A 119 -8.92 -21.52 0.50
CA VAL A 119 -7.88 -21.73 -0.53
C VAL A 119 -6.92 -20.53 -0.53
N TYR A 120 -7.45 -19.31 -0.49
CA TYR A 120 -6.65 -18.10 -0.48
C TYR A 120 -5.79 -17.93 0.79
N ALA A 121 -6.23 -18.52 1.91
CA ALA A 121 -5.47 -18.50 3.17
C ALA A 121 -4.09 -19.15 3.05
N SER A 122 -3.89 -20.06 2.09
CA SER A 122 -2.57 -20.65 1.79
C SER A 122 -1.54 -19.65 1.29
N ALA A 123 -1.98 -18.51 0.72
CA ALA A 123 -1.10 -17.43 0.28
C ALA A 123 -0.46 -16.66 1.45
N LYS A 124 -0.98 -16.79 2.67
CA LYS A 124 -0.51 -16.03 3.85
C LYS A 124 0.99 -16.21 4.08
N GLU A 125 1.48 -17.42 3.95
CA GLU A 125 2.92 -17.72 4.10
C GLU A 125 3.74 -17.04 3.00
N TRP A 126 3.26 -17.07 1.75
CA TRP A 126 3.98 -16.46 0.61
C TRP A 126 4.02 -14.93 0.74
N TYR A 127 2.92 -14.29 1.15
CA TYR A 127 2.92 -12.86 1.49
C TYR A 127 3.89 -12.55 2.63
N GLY A 128 3.91 -13.40 3.67
CA GLY A 128 4.86 -13.26 4.78
C GLY A 128 6.32 -13.34 4.32
N ASN A 129 6.65 -14.25 3.40
CA ASN A 129 7.99 -14.36 2.83
C ASN A 129 8.37 -13.12 1.99
N ILE A 130 7.45 -12.59 1.16
CA ILE A 130 7.68 -11.35 0.42
C ILE A 130 7.95 -10.19 1.38
N LEU A 131 7.15 -10.05 2.42
CA LEU A 131 7.34 -8.99 3.42
C LEU A 131 8.66 -9.14 4.17
N LYS A 132 9.06 -10.38 4.46
CA LYS A 132 10.35 -10.67 5.08
C LYS A 132 11.51 -10.27 4.17
N ILE A 133 11.49 -10.68 2.89
CA ILE A 133 12.50 -10.29 1.90
C ILE A 133 12.64 -8.77 1.85
N LYS A 134 11.53 -8.05 1.73
CA LYS A 134 11.53 -6.58 1.68
C LYS A 134 12.06 -5.95 2.96
N SER A 135 11.66 -6.45 4.12
CA SER A 135 12.15 -5.97 5.41
C SER A 135 13.66 -6.22 5.59
N ASP A 136 14.12 -7.40 5.21
CA ASP A 136 15.55 -7.76 5.27
C ASP A 136 16.36 -6.90 4.29
N TYR A 137 15.84 -6.63 3.08
CA TYR A 137 16.48 -5.73 2.13
C TYR A 137 16.68 -4.32 2.72
N VAL A 138 15.66 -3.74 3.35
CA VAL A 138 15.75 -2.42 3.99
C VAL A 138 16.82 -2.40 5.08
N ARG A 139 16.89 -3.45 5.90
CA ARG A 139 17.90 -3.56 6.97
C ARG A 139 19.32 -3.69 6.44
N GLN A 140 19.51 -4.42 5.35
CA GLN A 140 20.82 -4.65 4.74
C GLN A 140 21.30 -3.48 3.89
N ASN A 141 20.38 -2.64 3.42
CA ASN A 141 20.66 -1.52 2.53
C ASN A 141 20.12 -0.17 3.08
N PRO A 142 20.48 0.23 4.31
CA PRO A 142 19.89 1.40 4.98
C PRO A 142 20.25 2.73 4.32
N ASP A 143 21.25 2.73 3.44
CA ASP A 143 21.77 3.90 2.74
C ASP A 143 21.34 4.00 1.26
N LYS A 144 20.51 3.06 0.78
CA LYS A 144 19.98 3.09 -0.57
C LYS A 144 18.64 3.83 -0.64
N ASP A 145 18.47 4.70 -1.63
CA ASP A 145 17.22 5.45 -1.85
C ASP A 145 16.02 4.53 -2.10
N VAL A 146 16.27 3.41 -2.78
CA VAL A 146 15.23 2.39 -3.03
C VAL A 146 14.70 1.77 -1.74
N SER A 147 15.47 1.74 -0.66
CA SER A 147 15.03 1.20 0.64
C SER A 147 13.84 1.98 1.20
N VAL A 148 13.76 3.30 0.97
CA VAL A 148 12.58 4.10 1.35
C VAL A 148 11.36 3.68 0.53
N TYR A 149 11.53 3.37 -0.76
CA TYR A 149 10.44 2.88 -1.59
C TYR A 149 9.99 1.46 -1.21
N VAL A 150 10.94 0.56 -0.97
CA VAL A 150 10.64 -0.80 -0.49
C VAL A 150 9.93 -0.76 0.87
N MET A 151 10.38 0.12 1.77
CA MET A 151 9.74 0.35 3.07
C MET A 151 8.28 0.75 2.94
N SER A 152 7.89 1.53 1.91
CA SER A 152 6.49 1.90 1.68
C SER A 152 5.55 0.73 1.40
N GLN A 153 6.10 -0.46 1.19
CA GLN A 153 5.38 -1.69 0.88
C GLN A 153 5.34 -2.66 2.09
N LEU A 154 5.91 -2.26 3.22
CA LEU A 154 5.92 -3.02 4.46
C LEU A 154 4.62 -2.85 5.24
N THR A 155 4.35 -3.79 6.13
CA THR A 155 3.26 -3.66 7.09
C THR A 155 3.61 -2.64 8.17
N ARG A 156 2.60 -2.15 8.85
CA ARG A 156 2.77 -1.21 9.96
C ARG A 156 3.73 -1.71 11.04
N ASP A 157 3.61 -2.99 11.40
CA ASP A 157 4.46 -3.58 12.46
C ASP A 157 5.95 -3.57 12.07
N GLN A 158 6.25 -3.68 10.78
CA GLN A 158 7.61 -3.65 10.24
C GLN A 158 8.14 -2.23 10.04
N LEU A 159 7.25 -1.23 9.87
CA LEU A 159 7.64 0.16 9.62
C LEU A 159 8.40 0.75 10.81
N GLY A 160 8.02 0.44 12.03
CA GLY A 160 8.69 0.95 13.23
C GLY A 160 10.19 0.67 13.23
N ASP A 161 10.57 -0.57 12.96
CA ASP A 161 11.98 -0.98 12.85
C ASP A 161 12.65 -0.34 11.63
N ALA A 162 11.96 -0.31 10.48
CA ALA A 162 12.49 0.26 9.25
C ALA A 162 12.83 1.75 9.37
N PHE A 163 12.03 2.54 10.11
CA PHE A 163 12.34 3.95 10.38
C PHE A 163 13.65 4.14 11.17
N ASN A 164 14.00 3.18 12.02
CA ASN A 164 15.17 3.28 12.88
C ASN A 164 16.48 2.93 12.19
N VAL A 165 16.44 2.12 11.11
CA VAL A 165 17.67 1.65 10.46
C VAL A 165 18.14 2.54 9.32
N LEU A 166 17.26 3.30 8.68
CA LEU A 166 17.63 4.17 7.55
C LEU A 166 18.60 5.27 7.98
N THR A 167 19.55 5.58 7.11
CA THR A 167 20.50 6.68 7.33
C THR A 167 19.88 8.06 7.07
N ASP A 168 20.47 9.10 7.67
CA ASP A 168 19.97 10.46 7.49
C ASP A 168 20.11 10.92 6.01
N ARG A 169 21.11 10.40 5.28
CA ARG A 169 21.26 10.65 3.85
C ARG A 169 19.98 10.35 3.06
N VAL A 170 19.34 9.21 3.28
CA VAL A 170 18.10 8.84 2.56
C VAL A 170 16.85 9.49 3.15
N LYS A 171 16.86 9.78 4.46
CA LYS A 171 15.75 10.48 5.13
C LYS A 171 15.60 11.92 4.70
N GLU A 172 16.75 12.60 4.41
CA GLU A 172 16.81 14.01 4.06
C GLU A 172 17.11 14.25 2.56
N GLY A 173 17.41 13.18 1.82
CA GLY A 173 17.74 13.20 0.41
C GLY A 173 16.51 13.26 -0.51
N MET A 174 16.68 12.75 -1.73
CA MET A 174 15.64 12.73 -2.77
C MET A 174 14.35 12.03 -2.31
N MET A 175 14.46 11.04 -1.42
CA MET A 175 13.33 10.27 -0.91
C MET A 175 12.64 10.92 0.29
N ALA A 176 13.11 12.05 0.80
CA ALA A 176 12.54 12.75 1.95
C ALA A 176 11.01 12.95 1.89
N PRO A 177 10.41 13.38 0.75
CA PRO A 177 8.96 13.58 0.70
C PRO A 177 8.17 12.29 0.91
N LEU A 178 8.67 11.14 0.43
CA LEU A 178 8.04 9.84 0.65
C LEU A 178 8.24 9.37 2.09
N TYR A 179 9.46 9.47 2.59
CA TYR A 179 9.81 9.12 3.96
C TYR A 179 8.96 9.89 4.99
N GLN A 180 8.87 11.22 4.86
CA GLN A 180 8.12 12.06 5.79
C GLN A 180 6.63 11.74 5.78
N ARG A 181 6.04 11.54 4.59
CA ARG A 181 4.62 11.15 4.47
C ARG A 181 4.33 9.82 5.18
N MET A 182 5.20 8.83 5.01
CA MET A 182 5.07 7.55 5.71
C MET A 182 5.22 7.71 7.22
N ARG A 183 6.18 8.51 7.66
CA ARG A 183 6.43 8.79 9.09
C ARG A 183 5.23 9.45 9.74
N GLU A 184 4.69 10.50 9.13
CA GLU A 184 3.48 11.18 9.61
C GLU A 184 2.27 10.24 9.68
N GLY A 185 2.08 9.42 8.65
CA GLY A 185 1.02 8.41 8.62
C GLY A 185 1.15 7.42 9.78
N TYR A 186 2.34 6.89 9.97
CA TYR A 186 2.65 5.95 11.05
C TYR A 186 2.42 6.56 12.45
N GLU A 187 2.88 7.78 12.67
CA GLU A 187 2.70 8.48 13.96
C GLU A 187 1.22 8.79 14.24
N LYS A 188 0.45 9.18 13.22
CA LYS A 188 -1.01 9.36 13.35
C LYS A 188 -1.72 8.06 13.74
N GLU A 189 -1.33 6.93 13.16
CA GLU A 189 -1.90 5.64 13.53
C GLU A 189 -1.54 5.22 14.95
N LEU A 190 -0.28 5.43 15.38
CA LEU A 190 0.13 5.19 16.76
C LEU A 190 -0.67 6.05 17.75
N ALA A 191 -0.88 7.33 17.41
CA ALA A 191 -1.69 8.22 18.23
C ALA A 191 -3.15 7.76 18.33
N ARG A 192 -3.73 7.27 17.21
CA ARG A 192 -5.08 6.69 17.21
C ARG A 192 -5.18 5.44 18.10
N ASP A 193 -4.18 4.57 18.07
CA ASP A 193 -4.21 3.36 18.89
C ASP A 193 -4.08 3.69 20.39
N LYS A 194 -3.20 4.64 20.73
CA LYS A 194 -3.12 5.17 22.10
C LYS A 194 -4.46 5.78 22.55
N ALA A 195 -5.10 6.55 21.68
CA ALA A 195 -6.41 7.12 21.98
C ALA A 195 -7.49 6.05 22.15
N LYS A 196 -7.52 5.02 21.29
CA LYS A 196 -8.43 3.87 21.43
C LYS A 196 -8.21 3.13 22.75
N GLU A 197 -6.95 2.91 23.12
CA GLU A 197 -6.61 2.25 24.38
C GLU A 197 -7.08 3.08 25.59
N ALA A 198 -6.89 4.38 25.55
CA ALA A 198 -7.31 5.30 26.61
C ALA A 198 -8.86 5.35 26.72
N MET A 199 -9.60 5.07 25.65
CA MET A 199 -11.07 5.07 25.62
C MET A 199 -11.72 3.70 25.92
N LYS A 200 -10.96 2.70 26.30
CA LYS A 200 -11.54 1.41 26.68
C LYS A 200 -12.48 1.53 27.88
N PRO A 201 -13.56 0.72 27.91
CA PRO A 201 -14.46 0.69 29.07
C PRO A 201 -13.72 0.50 30.39
N GLY A 202 -14.06 1.33 31.37
CA GLY A 202 -13.42 1.36 32.68
C GLY A 202 -12.33 2.43 32.83
N ASN A 203 -11.83 3.00 31.73
CA ASN A 203 -10.91 4.14 31.77
C ASN A 203 -11.69 5.46 31.94
N PRO A 204 -11.08 6.48 32.59
CA PRO A 204 -11.65 7.83 32.62
C PRO A 204 -11.86 8.35 31.20
N ALA A 205 -13.01 8.95 30.93
CA ALA A 205 -13.23 9.62 29.64
C ALA A 205 -12.21 10.78 29.46
N PRO A 206 -11.68 10.97 28.25
CA PRO A 206 -10.84 12.13 27.95
C PRO A 206 -11.60 13.43 28.20
N GLU A 207 -10.94 14.36 28.86
CA GLU A 207 -11.52 15.70 29.08
C GLU A 207 -11.52 16.49 27.76
N PHE A 208 -12.58 17.28 27.57
CA PHE A 208 -12.66 18.22 26.47
C PHE A 208 -13.44 19.46 26.89
N THR A 209 -13.13 20.55 26.22
CA THR A 209 -13.84 21.83 26.34
C THR A 209 -14.40 22.20 24.97
N LEU A 210 -15.70 22.39 24.86
CA LEU A 210 -16.36 22.83 23.64
C LEU A 210 -17.18 24.12 23.94
N LYS A 211 -17.51 24.86 22.91
CA LYS A 211 -18.44 25.98 23.03
C LYS A 211 -19.87 25.46 22.93
N ASP A 212 -20.72 25.92 23.84
CA ASP A 212 -22.16 25.70 23.77
C ASP A 212 -22.81 26.63 22.70
N LEU A 213 -24.14 26.55 22.57
CA LEU A 213 -24.89 27.36 21.62
C LEU A 213 -24.82 28.86 21.90
N ASP A 214 -24.52 29.25 23.13
CA ASP A 214 -24.37 30.66 23.56
C ASP A 214 -22.90 31.11 23.42
N GLY A 215 -22.00 30.26 22.94
CA GLY A 215 -20.58 30.53 22.78
C GLY A 215 -19.76 30.47 24.07
N LYS A 216 -20.34 29.98 25.16
CA LYS A 216 -19.65 29.77 26.44
C LYS A 216 -18.90 28.45 26.42
N ASN A 217 -17.79 28.39 27.13
CA ASN A 217 -17.04 27.13 27.30
C ASN A 217 -17.84 26.17 28.17
N PHE A 218 -17.93 24.94 27.68
CA PHE A 218 -18.52 23.82 28.36
C PHE A 218 -17.46 22.71 28.51
N ASP A 219 -17.18 22.32 29.73
CA ASP A 219 -16.21 21.30 30.08
C ASP A 219 -16.92 20.01 30.47
N LEU A 220 -16.46 18.86 29.96
CA LEU A 220 -17.01 17.55 30.34
C LEU A 220 -16.90 17.33 31.85
N SER A 221 -15.83 17.80 32.47
CA SER A 221 -15.61 17.71 33.93
C SER A 221 -16.71 18.38 34.76
N SER A 222 -17.45 19.35 34.22
CA SER A 222 -18.58 19.98 34.90
C SER A 222 -19.75 19.04 35.19
N LEU A 223 -19.76 17.88 34.50
CA LEU A 223 -20.77 16.85 34.68
C LEU A 223 -20.34 15.70 35.61
N ARG A 224 -19.22 15.83 36.30
CA ARG A 224 -18.76 14.78 37.23
C ARG A 224 -19.81 14.45 38.28
N GLY A 225 -19.98 13.14 38.58
CA GLY A 225 -21.00 12.65 39.48
C GLY A 225 -22.37 12.43 38.81
N LYS A 226 -22.51 12.68 37.51
CA LYS A 226 -23.71 12.42 36.73
C LYS A 226 -23.45 11.30 35.71
N TYR A 227 -24.53 10.62 35.29
CA TYR A 227 -24.48 9.78 34.09
C TYR A 227 -24.53 10.68 32.85
N VAL A 228 -23.60 10.50 31.93
CA VAL A 228 -23.47 11.30 30.71
C VAL A 228 -23.54 10.37 29.50
N VAL A 229 -24.39 10.71 28.54
CA VAL A 229 -24.43 10.07 27.22
C VAL A 229 -23.83 11.08 26.23
N LEU A 230 -22.77 10.69 25.55
CA LEU A 230 -22.14 11.47 24.48
C LEU A 230 -22.67 10.98 23.14
N ASP A 231 -23.32 11.86 22.39
CA ASP A 231 -23.77 11.61 21.03
C ASP A 231 -22.90 12.40 20.05
N PHE A 232 -22.27 11.71 19.11
CA PHE A 232 -21.44 12.29 18.07
C PHE A 232 -22.26 12.42 16.78
N TRP A 233 -22.74 13.61 16.52
CA TRP A 233 -23.65 13.89 15.43
C TRP A 233 -23.04 14.88 14.42
N GLY A 234 -23.45 14.78 13.14
CA GLY A 234 -23.08 15.72 12.10
C GLY A 234 -24.12 15.78 10.99
N SER A 235 -24.43 16.98 10.48
CA SER A 235 -25.41 17.19 9.40
C SER A 235 -25.03 16.53 8.07
N TRP A 236 -23.79 16.14 7.89
CA TRP A 236 -23.25 15.42 6.74
C TRP A 236 -23.24 13.90 6.93
N CYS A 237 -23.61 13.42 8.10
CA CYS A 237 -23.62 12.01 8.45
C CYS A 237 -24.99 11.40 8.15
N GLY A 238 -25.13 10.71 7.02
CA GLY A 238 -26.40 10.11 6.60
C GLY A 238 -26.99 9.06 7.56
N TRP A 239 -26.20 8.54 8.50
CA TRP A 239 -26.65 7.63 9.55
C TRP A 239 -27.07 8.34 10.85
N CYS A 240 -26.82 9.65 10.93
CA CYS A 240 -27.13 10.46 12.10
C CYS A 240 -28.45 11.23 11.95
N ILE A 241 -29.06 11.18 10.75
CA ILE A 241 -30.32 11.89 10.41
C ILE A 241 -31.50 10.96 10.34
#